data_31a98c4dc3f5043a4754d753ddc369e3
#
_entry.id   31a98c4dc3f5043a4754d753ddc369e3
#
_cell.length_a   1.000
_cell.length_b   1.000
_cell.length_c   1.000
_cell.angle_alpha   90.00
_cell.angle_beta   90.00
_cell.angle_gamma   90.00
#
_symmetry.space_group_name_H-M   'P 1'
#
loop_
_entity.id
_entity.type
_entity.pdbx_description
1 polymer ?
#
loop_
_entity_poly.entity_id
_entity_poly.type
_entity_poly.pdbx_seq_one_letter_code
_entity_poly.pdbx_strand_id
1 'polypeptide(L)'
;AFYLATIGAAVGLGSIWRFPYLVGTQGGSAFIVVFVVACVAIAIPLLAAEFLIGRRARTHPAQAAGVVAVAAGGSRIWNVIGVLGTIATFLIISYYTLIAGWVLAYAWRCASGRLVGATPAALQADWRAFLADPWQMAAWYVTFLLLLGVISARGVERVHSVVSPEELY
;
A
#
# COMPACT_ATOMS: atom_id res chain seq x y z
N ALA A 1 4.86 18.08 5.40
CA ALA A 1 4.50 16.74 5.90
C ALA A 1 3.40 16.08 5.05
N PHE A 2 2.25 16.75 4.81
CA PHE A 2 1.11 16.17 4.08
C PHE A 2 1.47 15.68 2.66
N TYR A 3 2.12 16.52 1.85
CA TYR A 3 2.51 16.13 0.47
C TYR A 3 3.47 14.94 0.43
N LEU A 4 4.44 14.88 1.35
CA LEU A 4 5.37 13.76 1.42
C LEU A 4 4.66 12.45 1.84
N ALA A 5 3.69 12.53 2.76
CA ALA A 5 2.89 11.39 3.14
C ALA A 5 2.01 10.89 1.97
N THR A 6 1.41 11.81 1.20
CA THR A 6 0.59 11.48 0.03
C THR A 6 1.44 10.83 -1.08
N ILE A 7 2.63 11.39 -1.37
CA ILE A 7 3.57 10.80 -2.33
C ILE A 7 4.03 9.42 -1.85
N GLY A 8 4.38 9.28 -0.56
CA GLY A 8 4.78 8.00 0.01
C GLY A 8 3.66 6.94 -0.04
N ALA A 9 2.41 7.34 0.13
CA ALA A 9 1.26 6.45 -0.02
C ALA A 9 1.02 6.03 -1.49
N ALA A 10 1.34 6.91 -2.45
CA ALA A 10 1.21 6.62 -3.88
C ALA A 10 2.33 5.70 -4.40
N VAL A 11 3.53 5.78 -3.82
CA VAL A 11 4.69 4.95 -4.20
C VAL A 11 4.63 3.62 -3.44
N GLY A 12 3.82 2.69 -3.93
CA GLY A 12 3.72 1.35 -3.37
C GLY A 12 4.73 0.36 -3.98
N LEU A 13 4.89 -0.79 -3.34
CA LEU A 13 5.72 -1.90 -3.85
C LEU A 13 5.36 -2.30 -5.29
N GLY A 14 4.08 -2.23 -5.66
CA GLY A 14 3.62 -2.51 -7.03
C GLY A 14 4.25 -1.57 -8.06
N SER A 15 4.41 -0.29 -7.73
CA SER A 15 5.00 0.71 -8.61
C SER A 15 6.51 0.53 -8.76
N ILE A 16 7.18 0.03 -7.72
CA ILE A 16 8.65 -0.09 -7.71
C ILE A 16 9.12 -1.36 -8.42
N TRP A 17 8.43 -2.49 -8.22
CA TRP A 17 8.92 -3.77 -8.75
C TRP A 17 8.05 -4.35 -9.86
N ARG A 18 6.72 -4.35 -9.68
CA ARG A 18 5.81 -5.00 -10.65
C ARG A 18 5.61 -4.17 -11.90
N PHE A 19 5.48 -2.85 -11.77
CA PHE A 19 5.27 -1.98 -12.92
C PHE A 19 6.45 -1.99 -13.90
N PRO A 20 7.74 -1.83 -13.50
CA PRO A 20 8.86 -1.95 -14.42
C PRO A 20 8.96 -3.32 -15.09
N TYR A 21 8.65 -4.39 -14.36
CA TYR A 21 8.60 -5.73 -14.92
C TYR A 21 7.54 -5.85 -16.02
N LEU A 22 6.32 -5.34 -15.78
CA LEU A 22 5.25 -5.34 -16.77
C LEU A 22 5.60 -4.48 -17.98
N VAL A 23 6.20 -3.32 -17.79
CA VAL A 23 6.71 -2.48 -18.90
C VAL A 23 7.67 -3.27 -19.77
N GLY A 24 8.64 -3.97 -19.17
CA GLY A 24 9.62 -4.77 -19.90
C GLY A 24 9.04 -5.98 -20.65
N THR A 25 7.96 -6.59 -20.11
CA THR A 25 7.41 -7.84 -20.67
C THR A 25 6.17 -7.64 -21.54
N GLN A 26 5.47 -6.51 -21.43
CA GLN A 26 4.17 -6.25 -22.08
C GLN A 26 4.20 -5.14 -23.14
N GLY A 27 5.33 -4.98 -23.82
CA GLY A 27 5.42 -4.08 -24.98
C GLY A 27 6.07 -2.70 -24.71
N GLY A 28 6.76 -2.52 -23.59
CA GLY A 28 7.60 -1.34 -23.36
C GLY A 28 6.82 -0.03 -23.35
N SER A 29 7.19 0.88 -24.25
CA SER A 29 6.58 2.21 -24.36
C SER A 29 5.09 2.18 -24.71
N ALA A 30 4.63 1.22 -25.51
CA ALA A 30 3.21 1.07 -25.83
C ALA A 30 2.37 0.76 -24.58
N PHE A 31 2.87 -0.11 -23.71
CA PHE A 31 2.24 -0.38 -22.42
C PHE A 31 2.11 0.89 -21.55
N ILE A 32 3.16 1.72 -21.50
CA ILE A 32 3.15 2.98 -20.73
C ILE A 32 2.06 3.92 -21.25
N VAL A 33 1.93 4.08 -22.57
CA VAL A 33 0.89 4.95 -23.17
C VAL A 33 -0.52 4.46 -22.79
N VAL A 34 -0.79 3.17 -22.97
CA VAL A 34 -2.09 2.58 -22.61
C VAL A 34 -2.36 2.72 -21.10
N PHE A 35 -1.36 2.50 -20.27
CA PHE A 35 -1.47 2.68 -18.81
C PHE A 35 -1.83 4.12 -18.44
N VAL A 36 -1.15 5.12 -19.01
CA VAL A 36 -1.44 6.54 -18.74
C VAL A 36 -2.87 6.90 -19.19
N VAL A 37 -3.29 6.45 -20.39
CA VAL A 37 -4.64 6.66 -20.87
C VAL A 37 -5.67 6.04 -19.92
N ALA A 38 -5.43 4.81 -19.47
CA ALA A 38 -6.30 4.14 -18.51
C ALA A 38 -6.35 4.86 -17.15
N CYS A 39 -5.23 5.36 -16.67
CA CYS A 39 -5.17 6.17 -15.44
C CYS A 39 -6.03 7.45 -15.57
N VAL A 40 -5.91 8.16 -16.67
CA VAL A 40 -6.67 9.39 -16.89
C VAL A 40 -8.17 9.10 -17.09
N ALA A 41 -8.51 8.09 -17.89
CA ALA A 41 -9.89 7.79 -18.26
C ALA A 41 -10.67 7.06 -17.17
N ILE A 42 -10.02 6.24 -16.35
CA ILE A 42 -10.68 5.37 -15.38
C ILE A 42 -10.29 5.73 -13.95
N ALA A 43 -8.96 5.76 -13.64
CA ALA A 43 -8.51 5.90 -12.26
C ALA A 43 -8.84 7.28 -11.68
N ILE A 44 -8.66 8.37 -12.44
CA ILE A 44 -8.97 9.73 -11.96
C ILE A 44 -10.46 9.92 -11.66
N PRO A 45 -11.40 9.57 -12.57
CA PRO A 45 -12.83 9.67 -12.27
C PRO A 45 -13.28 8.80 -11.10
N LEU A 46 -12.72 7.58 -10.99
CA LEU A 46 -13.03 6.68 -9.88
C LEU A 46 -12.56 7.27 -8.53
N LEU A 47 -11.33 7.78 -8.48
CA LEU A 47 -10.78 8.43 -7.29
C LEU A 47 -11.60 9.68 -6.89
N ALA A 48 -12.01 10.47 -7.87
CA ALA A 48 -12.89 11.61 -7.63
C ALA A 48 -14.25 11.20 -7.04
N ALA A 49 -14.83 10.11 -7.53
CA ALA A 49 -16.07 9.56 -6.99
C ALA A 49 -15.90 9.06 -5.54
N GLU A 50 -14.80 8.37 -5.23
CA GLU A 50 -14.48 7.92 -3.87
C GLU A 50 -14.35 9.10 -2.91
N PHE A 51 -13.63 10.16 -3.29
CA PHE A 51 -13.52 11.37 -2.48
C PHE A 51 -14.86 12.08 -2.25
N LEU A 52 -15.73 12.13 -3.27
CA LEU A 52 -17.07 12.70 -3.14
C LEU A 52 -17.94 11.90 -2.16
N ILE A 53 -17.88 10.56 -2.23
CA ILE A 53 -18.61 9.68 -1.30
C ILE A 53 -18.07 9.88 0.12
N GLY A 54 -16.76 9.86 0.32
CA GLY A 54 -16.13 10.06 1.62
C GLY A 54 -16.48 11.40 2.25
N ARG A 55 -16.43 12.49 1.48
CA ARG A 55 -16.79 13.86 1.94
C ARG A 55 -18.27 13.99 2.31
N ARG A 56 -19.16 13.33 1.56
CA ARG A 56 -20.61 13.38 1.85
C ARG A 56 -21.01 12.51 3.03
N ALA A 57 -20.48 11.30 3.10
CA ALA A 57 -20.86 10.33 4.11
C ALA A 57 -20.37 10.70 5.52
N ARG A 58 -19.18 11.29 5.65
CA ARG A 58 -18.52 11.62 6.93
C ARG A 58 -18.60 10.49 7.96
N THR A 59 -18.49 9.26 7.50
CA THR A 59 -18.51 8.04 8.30
C THR A 59 -17.39 7.11 7.84
N HIS A 60 -17.21 5.97 8.52
CA HIS A 60 -16.15 5.05 8.12
C HIS A 60 -16.48 4.33 6.78
N PRO A 61 -15.44 3.90 6.04
CA PRO A 61 -15.57 3.43 4.64
C PRO A 61 -16.61 2.33 4.41
N ALA A 62 -16.76 1.40 5.37
CA ALA A 62 -17.71 0.29 5.21
C ALA A 62 -19.19 0.73 5.08
N GLN A 63 -19.54 1.92 5.56
CA GLN A 63 -20.92 2.43 5.55
C GLN A 63 -21.11 3.63 4.60
N ALA A 64 -20.04 4.22 4.11
CA ALA A 64 -20.07 5.47 3.38
C ALA A 64 -20.98 5.42 2.14
N ALA A 65 -20.86 4.37 1.33
CA ALA A 65 -21.65 4.21 0.12
C ALA A 65 -23.15 4.09 0.39
N GLY A 66 -23.54 3.32 1.42
CA GLY A 66 -24.95 3.18 1.78
C GLY A 66 -25.56 4.43 2.39
N VAL A 67 -24.80 5.19 3.19
CA VAL A 67 -25.27 6.50 3.72
C VAL A 67 -25.59 7.47 2.58
N VAL A 68 -24.69 7.58 1.60
CA VAL A 68 -24.90 8.45 0.43
C VAL A 68 -26.06 7.94 -0.43
N ALA A 69 -26.17 6.63 -0.64
CA ALA A 69 -27.25 6.03 -1.40
C ALA A 69 -28.63 6.31 -0.77
N VAL A 70 -28.78 6.10 0.53
CA VAL A 70 -30.03 6.37 1.27
C VAL A 70 -30.39 7.85 1.21
N ALA A 71 -29.42 8.74 1.35
CA ALA A 71 -29.67 10.20 1.21
C ALA A 71 -30.15 10.60 -0.21
N ALA A 72 -29.86 9.77 -1.21
CA ALA A 72 -30.34 9.94 -2.60
C ALA A 72 -31.61 9.12 -2.93
N GLY A 73 -32.30 8.57 -1.93
CA GLY A 73 -33.50 7.73 -2.13
C GLY A 73 -33.21 6.26 -2.48
N GLY A 74 -31.95 5.84 -2.42
CA GLY A 74 -31.54 4.47 -2.72
C GLY A 74 -31.52 3.55 -1.49
N SER A 75 -30.88 2.40 -1.61
CA SER A 75 -30.85 1.34 -0.60
C SER A 75 -29.51 1.26 0.15
N ARG A 76 -29.56 0.83 1.42
CA ARG A 76 -28.36 0.49 2.22
C ARG A 76 -27.54 -0.67 1.67
N ILE A 77 -28.06 -1.43 0.70
CA ILE A 77 -27.35 -2.53 0.07
C ILE A 77 -25.98 -2.08 -0.51
N TRP A 78 -25.86 -0.81 -0.85
CA TRP A 78 -24.61 -0.20 -1.32
C TRP A 78 -23.46 -0.22 -0.29
N ASN A 79 -23.75 -0.51 0.97
CA ASN A 79 -22.70 -0.76 1.97
C ASN A 79 -21.82 -1.96 1.61
N VAL A 80 -22.31 -2.88 0.79
CA VAL A 80 -21.54 -4.03 0.31
C VAL A 80 -20.23 -3.61 -0.36
N ILE A 81 -20.24 -2.49 -1.07
CA ILE A 81 -19.03 -1.95 -1.72
C ILE A 81 -17.98 -1.57 -0.66
N GLY A 82 -18.39 -0.85 0.38
CA GLY A 82 -17.48 -0.45 1.46
C GLY A 82 -16.98 -1.63 2.29
N VAL A 83 -17.82 -2.62 2.54
CA VAL A 83 -17.44 -3.87 3.24
C VAL A 83 -16.44 -4.66 2.41
N LEU A 84 -16.71 -4.88 1.11
CA LEU A 84 -15.78 -5.56 0.21
C LEU A 84 -14.44 -4.82 0.10
N GLY A 85 -14.48 -3.48 0.01
CA GLY A 85 -13.27 -2.66 0.02
C GLY A 85 -12.46 -2.80 1.31
N THR A 86 -13.13 -2.86 2.46
CA THR A 86 -12.48 -3.08 3.76
C THR A 86 -11.81 -4.46 3.84
N ILE A 87 -12.51 -5.51 3.39
CA ILE A 87 -11.96 -6.87 3.33
C ILE A 87 -10.77 -6.92 2.37
N ALA A 88 -10.89 -6.35 1.18
CA ALA A 88 -9.81 -6.29 0.20
C ALA A 88 -8.59 -5.55 0.76
N THR A 89 -8.79 -4.43 1.44
CA THR A 89 -7.71 -3.67 2.09
C THR A 89 -7.01 -4.51 3.16
N PHE A 90 -7.75 -5.23 3.99
CA PHE A 90 -7.19 -6.13 5.00
C PHE A 90 -6.31 -7.22 4.37
N LEU A 91 -6.80 -7.89 3.31
CA LEU A 91 -6.06 -8.91 2.59
C LEU A 91 -4.80 -8.34 1.92
N ILE A 92 -4.91 -7.16 1.31
CA ILE A 92 -3.77 -6.48 0.68
C ILE A 92 -2.71 -6.12 1.72
N ILE A 93 -3.08 -5.53 2.85
CA ILE A 93 -2.13 -5.16 3.91
C ILE A 93 -1.42 -6.40 4.45
N SER A 94 -2.15 -7.51 4.67
CA SER A 94 -1.56 -8.77 5.14
C SER A 94 -0.48 -9.30 4.18
N TYR A 95 -0.75 -9.26 2.87
CA TYR A 95 0.21 -9.67 1.85
C TYR A 95 1.39 -8.69 1.72
N TYR A 96 1.11 -7.37 1.74
CA TYR A 96 2.14 -6.35 1.59
C TYR A 96 3.13 -6.31 2.75
N THR A 97 2.69 -6.55 3.97
CA THR A 97 3.59 -6.61 5.14
C THR A 97 4.56 -7.77 5.05
N LEU A 98 4.14 -8.90 4.47
CA LEU A 98 5.02 -10.04 4.22
C LEU A 98 6.13 -9.68 3.22
N ILE A 99 5.75 -9.09 2.08
CA ILE A 99 6.71 -8.65 1.06
C ILE A 99 7.65 -7.56 1.60
N ALA A 100 7.14 -6.66 2.41
CA ALA A 100 7.96 -5.63 3.04
C ALA A 100 9.04 -6.24 3.97
N GLY A 101 8.73 -7.33 4.68
CA GLY A 101 9.70 -8.11 5.41
C GLY A 101 10.81 -8.69 4.51
N TRP A 102 10.45 -9.21 3.33
CA TRP A 102 11.43 -9.68 2.34
C TRP A 102 12.33 -8.57 1.82
N VAL A 103 11.74 -7.42 1.50
CA VAL A 103 12.51 -6.24 1.05
C VAL A 103 13.50 -5.80 2.12
N LEU A 104 13.09 -5.78 3.39
CA LEU A 104 13.97 -5.44 4.51
C LEU A 104 15.12 -6.45 4.65
N ALA A 105 14.83 -7.76 4.52
CA ALA A 105 15.84 -8.81 4.54
C ALA A 105 16.91 -8.62 3.45
N TYR A 106 16.45 -8.34 2.23
CA TYR A 106 17.36 -8.12 1.10
C TYR A 106 18.10 -6.78 1.17
N ALA A 107 17.46 -5.74 1.67
CA ALA A 107 18.15 -4.47 1.94
C ALA A 107 19.32 -4.66 2.92
N TRP A 108 19.11 -5.45 3.98
CA TRP A 108 20.16 -5.82 4.93
C TRP A 108 21.27 -6.65 4.27
N ARG A 109 20.94 -7.65 3.43
CA ARG A 109 21.92 -8.46 2.71
C ARG A 109 22.76 -7.63 1.75
N CYS A 110 22.15 -6.66 1.07
CA CYS A 110 22.86 -5.72 0.22
C CYS A 110 23.80 -4.82 1.05
N ALA A 111 23.30 -4.22 2.12
CA ALA A 111 24.07 -3.33 2.98
C ALA A 111 25.25 -4.05 3.67
N SER A 112 25.08 -5.33 4.03
CA SER A 112 26.15 -6.16 4.63
C SER A 112 27.18 -6.67 3.61
N GLY A 113 27.05 -6.33 2.33
CA GLY A 113 27.96 -6.77 1.27
C GLY A 113 27.81 -8.24 0.86
N ARG A 114 26.85 -8.96 1.43
CA ARG A 114 26.66 -10.41 1.20
C ARG A 114 26.33 -10.77 -0.26
N LEU A 115 25.79 -9.83 -1.02
CA LEU A 115 25.41 -10.03 -2.42
C LEU A 115 26.47 -9.47 -3.41
N VAL A 116 27.57 -8.91 -2.92
CA VAL A 116 28.62 -8.35 -3.76
C VAL A 116 29.32 -9.46 -4.54
N GLY A 117 29.36 -9.32 -5.88
CA GLY A 117 29.98 -10.30 -6.78
C GLY A 117 29.18 -11.61 -6.97
N ALA A 118 27.97 -11.69 -6.44
CA ALA A 118 27.13 -12.87 -6.62
C ALA A 118 26.66 -13.00 -8.07
N THR A 119 26.77 -14.22 -8.62
CA THR A 119 26.22 -14.53 -9.95
C THR A 119 24.71 -14.60 -9.91
N PRO A 120 23.99 -14.43 -11.05
CA PRO A 120 22.54 -14.57 -11.11
C PRO A 120 22.03 -15.92 -10.57
N ALA A 121 22.77 -16.99 -10.80
CA ALA A 121 22.44 -18.33 -10.29
C ALA A 121 22.56 -18.39 -8.75
N ALA A 122 23.61 -17.78 -8.18
CA ALA A 122 23.78 -17.70 -6.73
C ALA A 122 22.67 -16.87 -6.06
N LEU A 123 22.26 -15.76 -6.68
CA LEU A 123 21.15 -14.93 -6.20
C LEU A 123 19.82 -15.70 -6.20
N GLN A 124 19.54 -16.47 -7.25
CA GLN A 124 18.36 -17.34 -7.30
C GLN A 124 18.38 -18.45 -6.26
N ALA A 125 19.56 -19.04 -6.01
CA ALA A 125 19.72 -20.06 -4.99
C ALA A 125 19.50 -19.48 -3.58
N ASP A 126 20.07 -18.30 -3.28
CA ASP A 126 19.86 -17.58 -2.01
C ASP A 126 18.39 -17.21 -1.80
N TRP A 127 17.70 -16.77 -2.86
CA TRP A 127 16.27 -16.49 -2.81
C TRP A 127 15.43 -17.74 -2.51
N ARG A 128 15.70 -18.85 -3.16
CA ARG A 128 15.01 -20.13 -2.89
C ARG A 128 15.26 -20.64 -1.48
N ALA A 129 16.49 -20.53 -1.00
CA ALA A 129 16.86 -20.89 0.37
C ALA A 129 16.13 -20.03 1.40
N PHE A 130 16.04 -18.72 1.14
CA PHE A 130 15.29 -17.80 2.00
C PHE A 130 13.80 -18.14 2.05
N LEU A 131 13.16 -18.47 0.92
CA LEU A 131 11.75 -18.86 0.88
C LEU A 131 11.48 -20.24 1.51
N ALA A 132 12.48 -21.11 1.55
CA ALA A 132 12.39 -22.43 2.17
C ALA A 132 12.54 -22.39 3.70
N ASP A 133 13.00 -21.27 4.26
CA ASP A 133 13.18 -21.12 5.71
C ASP A 133 12.07 -20.27 6.34
N PRO A 134 11.01 -20.89 6.90
CA PRO A 134 9.88 -20.17 7.47
C PRO A 134 10.26 -19.35 8.69
N TRP A 135 11.28 -19.75 9.45
CA TRP A 135 11.72 -19.03 10.63
C TRP A 135 12.43 -17.73 10.27
N GLN A 136 13.28 -17.78 9.24
CA GLN A 136 13.94 -16.59 8.72
C GLN A 136 12.93 -15.60 8.14
N MET A 137 11.94 -16.08 7.39
CA MET A 137 10.86 -15.24 6.87
C MET A 137 10.04 -14.61 7.99
N ALA A 138 9.66 -15.41 9.01
CA ALA A 138 8.91 -14.91 10.16
C ALA A 138 9.70 -13.86 10.95
N ALA A 139 11.00 -14.06 11.16
CA ALA A 139 11.85 -13.10 11.87
C ALA A 139 11.88 -11.74 11.15
N TRP A 140 12.07 -11.71 9.85
CA TRP A 140 12.07 -10.47 9.07
C TRP A 140 10.69 -9.80 9.00
N TYR A 141 9.62 -10.59 8.91
CA TYR A 141 8.24 -10.11 8.99
C TYR A 141 7.98 -9.41 10.33
N VAL A 142 8.30 -10.07 11.45
CA VAL A 142 8.15 -9.49 12.79
C VAL A 142 9.02 -8.23 12.96
N THR A 143 10.26 -8.25 12.46
CA THR A 143 11.15 -7.08 12.49
C THR A 143 10.50 -5.89 11.75
N PHE A 144 9.92 -6.13 10.57
CA PHE A 144 9.21 -5.09 9.84
C PHE A 144 7.99 -4.56 10.61
N LEU A 145 7.18 -5.44 11.20
CA LEU A 145 6.02 -5.03 12.01
C LEU A 145 6.43 -4.21 13.23
N LEU A 146 7.51 -4.56 13.91
CA LEU A 146 8.03 -3.80 15.04
C LEU A 146 8.51 -2.41 14.61
N LEU A 147 9.24 -2.32 13.50
CA LEU A 147 9.66 -1.03 12.93
C LEU A 147 8.44 -0.16 12.56
N LEU A 148 7.45 -0.75 11.90
CA LEU A 148 6.21 -0.06 11.53
C LEU A 148 5.45 0.42 12.78
N GLY A 149 5.36 -0.43 13.82
CA GLY A 149 4.73 -0.11 15.10
C GLY A 149 5.41 1.07 15.79
N VAL A 150 6.74 1.06 15.87
CA VAL A 150 7.52 2.16 16.47
C VAL A 150 7.34 3.47 15.69
N ILE A 151 7.39 3.41 14.36
CA ILE A 151 7.20 4.61 13.51
C ILE A 151 5.79 5.15 13.66
N SER A 152 4.77 4.27 13.67
CA SER A 152 3.37 4.66 13.82
C SER A 152 3.08 5.26 15.19
N ALA A 153 3.61 4.67 16.27
CA ALA A 153 3.46 5.19 17.63
C ALA A 153 4.05 6.61 17.75
N ARG A 154 5.28 6.79 17.28
CA ARG A 154 5.93 8.12 17.30
C ARG A 154 5.27 9.13 16.38
N GLY A 155 4.69 8.69 15.27
CA GLY A 155 3.97 9.54 14.32
C GLY A 155 2.63 10.00 14.88
N VAL A 156 1.90 9.12 15.57
CA VAL A 156 0.61 9.44 16.21
C VAL A 156 0.80 10.44 17.36
N GLU A 157 1.86 10.30 18.17
CA GLU A 157 2.18 11.26 19.23
C GLU A 157 2.43 12.66 18.67
N ARG A 158 3.16 12.80 17.56
CA ARG A 158 3.39 14.10 16.90
C ARG A 158 2.13 14.70 16.29
N VAL A 159 1.26 13.89 15.70
CA VAL A 159 -0.01 14.37 15.17
C VAL A 159 -0.93 14.84 16.30
N HIS A 160 -0.95 14.12 17.41
CA HIS A 160 -1.78 14.49 18.56
C HIS A 160 -1.30 15.81 19.22
N SER A 161 0.00 16.07 19.28
CA SER A 161 0.56 17.31 19.80
C SER A 161 0.36 18.53 18.88
N VAL A 162 0.15 18.32 17.58
CA VAL A 162 -0.10 19.38 16.59
C VAL A 162 -1.61 19.69 16.47
N VAL A 163 -2.48 18.75 16.82
CA VAL A 163 -3.94 18.86 16.79
C VAL A 163 -4.49 18.98 18.23
N SER A 164 -3.77 19.66 19.11
CA SER A 164 -4.28 19.97 20.45
C SER A 164 -5.51 20.85 20.34
N PRO A 165 -6.62 20.54 21.05
CA PRO A 165 -7.87 21.31 20.97
C PRO A 165 -7.77 22.79 21.39
N GLU A 166 -6.66 23.19 21.94
CA GLU A 166 -6.45 24.57 22.46
C GLU A 166 -6.25 25.64 21.39
N GLU A 167 -6.00 25.26 20.11
CA GLU A 167 -5.86 26.22 19.00
C GLU A 167 -7.12 26.33 18.12
N LEU A 168 -8.23 25.71 18.49
CA LEU A 168 -9.49 25.74 17.74
C LEU A 168 -10.61 26.57 18.43
N TYR A 169 -10.27 27.42 19.41
CA TYR A 169 -11.19 28.38 20.02
C TYR A 169 -10.73 29.82 19.84
#